data_54e3c1de47d5bcb4e2bc620cc6daa474
#
_entry.id   54e3c1de47d5bcb4e2bc620cc6daa474
#
_cell.length_a   1.000
_cell.length_b   1.000
_cell.length_c   1.000
_cell.angle_alpha   90.00
_cell.angle_beta   90.00
_cell.angle_gamma   90.00
#
_symmetry.space_group_name_H-M   'P 1'
#
loop_
_entity.id
_entity.type
_entity.pdbx_description
1 polymer ?
#
loop_
_entity_poly.entity_id
_entity_poly.type
_entity_poly.pdbx_seq_one_letter_code
_entity_poly.pdbx_strand_id
1 'polypeptide(L)'
;MAEVDLVVIGAGLAGCSLIARLRQLDWSGTIALVEAGRGPGGRMATRQRRDAPEWRLDHGAPGFHLAQHPSADLDALLTPLRDQGVLQQDWGNVISLDGDGSVVANSGDSTPEGGWLRGQPCMANLCTAMINLSNIPLERQYGTRVRWLDRTD
;
A
#
# COMPACT_ATOMS: atom_id res chain seq x y z
N MET A 1 21.85 14.90 -5.25
CA MET A 1 21.11 13.79 -5.88
C MET A 1 21.65 13.62 -7.29
N ALA A 2 21.78 12.39 -7.74
CA ALA A 2 21.99 12.18 -9.17
C ALA A 2 20.77 12.72 -9.94
N GLU A 3 20.95 13.07 -11.19
CA GLU A 3 19.84 13.43 -12.07
C GLU A 3 18.97 12.17 -12.27
N VAL A 4 17.66 12.34 -12.15
CA VAL A 4 16.68 11.27 -12.32
C VAL A 4 15.56 11.73 -13.24
N ASP A 5 14.94 10.77 -13.94
CA ASP A 5 13.87 11.09 -14.90
C ASP A 5 12.52 11.39 -14.20
N LEU A 6 12.32 10.84 -13.01
CA LEU A 6 11.08 11.02 -12.25
C LEU A 6 11.35 11.06 -10.74
N VAL A 7 10.73 12.02 -10.07
CA VAL A 7 10.69 12.07 -8.60
C VAL A 7 9.27 11.75 -8.14
N VAL A 8 9.13 10.71 -7.32
CA VAL A 8 7.87 10.35 -6.66
C VAL A 8 7.93 10.80 -5.20
N ILE A 9 7.04 11.73 -4.84
CA ILE A 9 6.97 12.26 -3.47
C ILE A 9 5.85 11.55 -2.71
N GLY A 10 6.25 10.78 -1.70
CA GLY A 10 5.37 9.96 -0.88
C GLY A 10 5.35 8.50 -1.28
N ALA A 11 5.72 7.63 -0.33
CA ALA A 11 5.68 6.16 -0.47
C ALA A 11 4.38 5.57 0.09
N GLY A 12 3.26 6.28 -0.05
CA GLY A 12 1.93 5.74 0.19
C GLY A 12 1.44 4.90 -0.99
N LEU A 13 0.18 4.40 -0.90
CA LEU A 13 -0.40 3.54 -1.93
C LEU A 13 -0.29 4.15 -3.34
N ALA A 14 -0.60 5.44 -3.50
CA ALA A 14 -0.58 6.10 -4.79
C ALA A 14 0.83 6.12 -5.42
N GLY A 15 1.86 6.53 -4.66
CA GLY A 15 3.24 6.56 -5.17
C GLY A 15 3.77 5.17 -5.48
N CYS A 16 3.49 4.19 -4.62
CA CYS A 16 3.92 2.82 -4.82
C CYS A 16 3.23 2.14 -6.01
N SER A 17 1.92 2.38 -6.19
CA SER A 17 1.18 1.85 -7.35
C SER A 17 1.61 2.51 -8.66
N LEU A 18 1.94 3.80 -8.65
CA LEU A 18 2.52 4.47 -9.81
C LEU A 18 3.83 3.78 -10.25
N ILE A 19 4.75 3.56 -9.32
CA ILE A 19 6.04 2.91 -9.61
C ILE A 19 5.80 1.49 -10.17
N ALA A 20 4.92 0.71 -9.55
CA ALA A 20 4.59 -0.63 -10.03
C ALA A 20 3.95 -0.59 -11.43
N ARG A 21 3.08 0.41 -11.69
CA ARG A 21 2.43 0.55 -12.99
C ARG A 21 3.37 0.99 -14.09
N LEU A 22 4.28 1.92 -13.83
CA LEU A 22 5.31 2.33 -14.78
C LEU A 22 6.13 1.14 -15.27
N ARG A 23 6.47 0.23 -14.34
CA ARG A 23 7.12 -1.01 -14.71
C ARG A 23 6.28 -1.87 -15.65
N GLN A 24 5.00 -2.06 -15.36
CA GLN A 24 4.11 -2.85 -16.22
C GLN A 24 3.93 -2.25 -17.61
N LEU A 25 4.23 -0.97 -17.76
CA LEU A 25 4.25 -0.24 -19.02
C LEU A 25 5.66 -0.17 -19.66
N ASP A 26 6.58 -1.01 -19.19
CA ASP A 26 7.97 -1.09 -19.68
C ASP A 26 8.72 0.25 -19.66
N TRP A 27 8.33 1.15 -18.75
CA TRP A 27 9.05 2.40 -18.56
C TRP A 27 10.44 2.14 -17.97
N SER A 28 11.49 2.67 -18.59
CA SER A 28 12.89 2.32 -18.30
C SER A 28 13.70 3.45 -17.65
N GLY A 29 13.06 4.59 -17.34
CA GLY A 29 13.74 5.72 -16.70
C GLY A 29 14.14 5.42 -15.24
N THR A 30 14.88 6.35 -14.65
CA THR A 30 15.31 6.30 -13.25
C THR A 30 14.35 7.03 -12.34
N ILE A 31 14.07 6.49 -11.15
CA ILE A 31 13.13 7.08 -10.18
C ILE A 31 13.83 7.39 -8.87
N ALA A 32 13.59 8.58 -8.33
CA ALA A 32 13.81 8.87 -6.91
C ALA A 32 12.46 8.84 -6.16
N LEU A 33 12.35 7.97 -5.17
CA LEU A 33 11.21 7.90 -4.25
C LEU A 33 11.58 8.59 -2.94
N VAL A 34 10.94 9.71 -2.64
CA VAL A 34 11.18 10.50 -1.44
C VAL A 34 10.00 10.36 -0.48
N GLU A 35 10.27 9.92 0.74
CA GLU A 35 9.23 9.69 1.77
C GLU A 35 9.63 10.34 3.09
N ALA A 36 8.71 11.10 3.67
CA ALA A 36 8.92 11.77 4.96
C ALA A 36 8.99 10.79 6.14
N GLY A 37 8.30 9.67 6.04
CA GLY A 37 8.31 8.59 7.02
C GLY A 37 9.56 7.70 6.91
N ARG A 38 9.66 6.74 7.82
CA ARG A 38 10.78 5.79 7.88
C ARG A 38 10.67 4.64 6.87
N GLY A 39 9.59 4.57 6.12
CA GLY A 39 9.32 3.54 5.13
C GLY A 39 7.98 3.73 4.44
N PRO A 40 7.67 2.84 3.48
CA PRO A 40 6.44 2.90 2.72
C PRO A 40 5.20 2.63 3.59
N GLY A 41 4.03 3.07 3.11
CA GLY A 41 2.74 2.79 3.72
C GLY A 41 1.80 3.99 3.75
N GLY A 42 2.25 5.17 4.14
CA GLY A 42 1.39 6.35 4.24
C GLY A 42 0.16 6.07 5.13
N ARG A 43 -1.05 6.22 4.59
CA ARG A 43 -2.31 5.91 5.29
C ARG A 43 -2.58 4.40 5.48
N MET A 44 -1.76 3.53 4.93
CA MET A 44 -1.74 2.09 5.17
C MET A 44 -0.58 1.69 6.08
N ALA A 45 -0.02 2.65 6.83
CA ALA A 45 1.14 2.41 7.66
C ALA A 45 0.83 1.42 8.79
N THR A 46 1.81 0.57 9.07
CA THR A 46 1.78 -0.41 10.15
C THR A 46 2.80 -0.01 11.21
N ARG A 47 2.41 -0.05 12.45
CA ARG A 47 3.35 0.05 13.57
C ARG A 47 3.93 -1.33 13.87
N GLN A 48 5.25 -1.34 14.06
CA GLN A 48 5.97 -2.53 14.49
C GLN A 48 6.84 -2.16 15.70
N ARG A 49 6.86 -3.02 16.69
CA ARG A 49 7.75 -2.86 17.84
C ARG A 49 9.17 -3.29 17.46
N ARG A 50 10.18 -2.56 17.96
CA ARG A 50 11.59 -2.91 17.70
C ARG A 50 12.04 -4.13 18.52
N ASP A 51 11.49 -4.24 19.73
CA ASP A 51 11.79 -5.29 20.71
C ASP A 51 10.94 -6.55 20.53
N ALA A 52 9.90 -6.47 19.71
CA ALA A 52 8.97 -7.56 19.37
C ALA A 52 8.53 -7.43 17.91
N PRO A 53 9.38 -7.80 16.94
CA PRO A 53 9.11 -7.59 15.52
C PRO A 53 7.88 -8.33 14.98
N GLU A 54 7.46 -9.40 15.66
CA GLU A 54 6.23 -10.13 15.37
C GLU A 54 4.97 -9.33 15.70
N TRP A 55 5.08 -8.36 16.62
CA TRP A 55 3.98 -7.47 16.97
C TRP A 55 3.82 -6.36 15.94
N ARG A 56 2.69 -6.39 15.23
CA ARG A 56 2.31 -5.43 14.20
C ARG A 56 0.90 -4.93 14.43
N LEU A 57 0.70 -3.65 14.19
CA LEU A 57 -0.61 -3.00 14.29
C LEU A 57 -0.82 -2.11 13.07
N ASP A 58 -1.80 -2.44 12.25
CA ASP A 58 -2.29 -1.58 11.19
C ASP A 58 -3.13 -0.48 11.83
N HIS A 59 -2.56 0.73 11.93
CA HIS A 59 -3.22 1.86 12.58
C HIS A 59 -3.82 2.86 11.58
N GLY A 60 -3.75 2.55 10.31
CA GLY A 60 -4.37 3.26 9.21
C GLY A 60 -5.54 2.47 8.63
N ALA A 61 -5.61 2.37 7.30
CA ALA A 61 -6.61 1.56 6.63
C ALA A 61 -6.37 0.07 6.93
N PRO A 62 -7.36 -0.65 7.50
CA PRO A 62 -7.20 -2.06 7.85
C PRO A 62 -7.33 -3.00 6.64
N GLY A 63 -7.81 -2.48 5.54
CA GLY A 63 -8.06 -3.18 4.28
C GLY A 63 -8.79 -2.26 3.32
N PHE A 64 -9.21 -2.79 2.19
CA PHE A 64 -10.01 -2.06 1.19
C PHE A 64 -10.91 -3.03 0.42
N HIS A 65 -11.94 -2.47 -0.20
CA HIS A 65 -12.83 -3.18 -1.10
C HIS A 65 -12.48 -2.87 -2.55
N LEU A 66 -12.62 -3.87 -3.40
CA LEU A 66 -12.63 -3.68 -4.84
C LEU A 66 -14.07 -3.74 -5.35
N ALA A 67 -14.34 -3.04 -6.45
CA ALA A 67 -15.54 -3.30 -7.23
C ALA A 67 -15.54 -4.78 -7.69
N GLN A 68 -16.72 -5.37 -7.88
CA GLN A 68 -16.86 -6.75 -8.32
C GLN A 68 -16.09 -7.04 -9.63
N HIS A 69 -16.01 -6.03 -10.49
CA HIS A 69 -15.30 -6.10 -11.76
C HIS A 69 -14.27 -4.97 -11.82
N PRO A 70 -13.06 -5.17 -11.27
CA PRO A 70 -11.98 -4.20 -11.41
C PRO A 70 -11.62 -4.03 -12.90
N SER A 71 -11.11 -2.84 -13.27
CA SER A 71 -10.57 -2.66 -14.62
C SER A 71 -9.40 -3.62 -14.86
N ALA A 72 -9.17 -3.99 -16.11
CA ALA A 72 -8.03 -4.84 -16.48
C ALA A 72 -6.69 -4.28 -15.99
N ASP A 73 -6.53 -2.97 -15.99
CA ASP A 73 -5.32 -2.31 -15.48
C ASP A 73 -5.15 -2.47 -13.97
N LEU A 74 -6.23 -2.36 -13.22
CA LEU A 74 -6.20 -2.57 -11.78
C LEU A 74 -5.94 -4.04 -11.44
N ASP A 75 -6.57 -4.95 -12.17
CA ASP A 75 -6.35 -6.39 -11.97
C ASP A 75 -4.90 -6.77 -12.30
N ALA A 76 -4.34 -6.26 -13.39
CA ALA A 76 -2.93 -6.44 -13.74
C ALA A 76 -1.98 -5.94 -12.66
N LEU A 77 -2.32 -4.85 -11.97
CA LEU A 77 -1.53 -4.33 -10.84
C LEU A 77 -1.61 -5.24 -9.61
N LEU A 78 -2.78 -5.82 -9.34
CA LEU A 78 -3.03 -6.59 -8.12
C LEU A 78 -2.67 -8.08 -8.23
N THR A 79 -2.72 -8.65 -9.43
CA THR A 79 -2.44 -10.07 -9.67
C THR A 79 -1.08 -10.49 -9.11
N PRO A 80 0.06 -9.81 -9.39
CA PRO A 80 1.35 -10.20 -8.85
C PRO A 80 1.41 -10.16 -7.31
N LEU A 81 0.63 -9.29 -6.68
CA LEU A 81 0.55 -9.21 -5.22
C LEU A 81 -0.24 -10.39 -4.62
N ARG A 82 -1.29 -10.84 -5.32
CA ARG A 82 -2.04 -12.04 -4.95
C ARG A 82 -1.19 -13.29 -5.11
N ASP A 83 -0.50 -13.43 -6.24
CA ASP A 83 0.35 -14.58 -6.55
C ASP A 83 1.49 -14.75 -5.51
N GLN A 84 1.99 -13.63 -4.98
CA GLN A 84 2.98 -13.64 -3.91
C GLN A 84 2.39 -13.79 -2.51
N GLY A 85 1.07 -13.90 -2.38
CA GLY A 85 0.39 -13.98 -1.08
C GLY A 85 0.45 -12.69 -0.26
N VAL A 86 0.88 -11.57 -0.87
CA VAL A 86 0.95 -10.27 -0.19
C VAL A 86 -0.41 -9.60 -0.11
N LEU A 87 -1.27 -9.83 -1.09
CA LEU A 87 -2.64 -9.38 -1.10
C LEU A 87 -3.57 -10.57 -0.95
N GLN A 88 -4.31 -10.60 0.14
CA GLN A 88 -5.25 -11.69 0.44
C GLN A 88 -6.65 -11.16 0.66
N GLN A 89 -7.64 -11.99 0.32
CA GLN A 89 -9.01 -11.75 0.68
C GLN A 89 -9.23 -12.20 2.12
N ASP A 90 -9.68 -11.27 2.94
CA ASP A 90 -9.98 -11.55 4.35
C ASP A 90 -11.50 -11.72 4.50
N TRP A 91 -11.90 -12.92 4.90
CA TRP A 91 -13.27 -13.27 5.24
C TRP A 91 -13.50 -13.22 6.76
N GLY A 92 -12.64 -12.49 7.48
CA GLY A 92 -12.74 -12.37 8.93
C GLY A 92 -14.13 -11.92 9.39
N ASN A 93 -14.54 -12.39 10.55
CA ASN A 93 -15.78 -11.94 11.17
C ASN A 93 -15.69 -10.46 11.49
N VAL A 94 -16.50 -9.65 10.86
CA VAL A 94 -16.68 -8.25 11.23
C VAL A 94 -17.60 -8.23 12.43
N ILE A 95 -17.08 -7.75 13.55
CA ILE A 95 -17.88 -7.53 14.76
C ILE A 95 -18.24 -6.05 14.80
N SER A 96 -19.52 -5.76 14.86
CA SER A 96 -20.01 -4.41 15.10
C SER A 96 -20.23 -4.21 16.60
N LEU A 97 -19.73 -3.09 17.11
CA LEU A 97 -19.97 -2.67 18.48
C LEU A 97 -20.91 -1.47 18.46
N ASP A 98 -21.84 -1.42 19.42
CA ASP A 98 -22.65 -0.21 19.66
C ASP A 98 -21.89 0.82 20.50
N GLY A 99 -22.57 1.94 20.83
CA GLY A 99 -21.95 3.05 21.54
C GLY A 99 -21.52 2.74 22.99
N ASP A 100 -21.98 1.65 23.58
CA ASP A 100 -21.58 1.18 24.92
C ASP A 100 -20.54 0.05 24.86
N GLY A 101 -20.15 -0.39 23.64
CA GLY A 101 -19.17 -1.45 23.41
C GLY A 101 -19.76 -2.85 23.41
N SER A 102 -21.06 -3.02 23.47
CA SER A 102 -21.73 -4.30 23.34
C SER A 102 -21.66 -4.82 21.91
N VAL A 103 -21.47 -6.13 21.73
CA VAL A 103 -21.46 -6.74 20.40
C VAL A 103 -22.87 -6.72 19.82
N VAL A 104 -23.04 -5.98 18.73
CA VAL A 104 -24.26 -6.04 17.94
C VAL A 104 -24.23 -7.31 17.11
N ALA A 105 -25.27 -8.15 17.24
CA ALA A 105 -25.36 -9.36 16.45
C ALA A 105 -25.18 -9.03 14.95
N ASN A 106 -24.21 -9.66 14.32
CA ASN A 106 -24.01 -9.51 12.88
C ASN A 106 -25.31 -9.88 12.14
N SER A 107 -25.97 -8.88 11.60
CA SER A 107 -26.85 -9.13 10.47
C SER A 107 -25.91 -9.56 9.33
N GLY A 108 -25.89 -10.83 8.98
CA GLY A 108 -24.94 -11.46 8.07
C GLY A 108 -24.86 -10.90 6.64
N ASP A 109 -25.52 -9.78 6.39
CA ASP A 109 -25.63 -9.13 5.08
C ASP A 109 -24.76 -7.87 4.90
N SER A 110 -23.90 -7.52 5.84
CA SER A 110 -23.13 -6.27 5.77
C SER A 110 -21.69 -6.41 5.24
N THR A 111 -21.27 -7.58 4.80
CA THR A 111 -20.03 -7.68 4.01
C THR A 111 -20.35 -7.23 2.58
N PRO A 112 -19.76 -6.12 2.11
CA PRO A 112 -19.94 -5.71 0.72
C PRO A 112 -19.57 -6.86 -0.20
N GLU A 113 -20.36 -7.08 -1.24
CA GLU A 113 -20.03 -8.04 -2.29
C GLU A 113 -18.62 -7.79 -2.80
N GLY A 114 -17.76 -8.84 -2.80
CA GLY A 114 -16.35 -8.74 -3.20
C GLY A 114 -15.35 -8.92 -2.05
N GLY A 115 -15.79 -8.87 -0.78
CA GLY A 115 -14.94 -9.08 0.39
C GLY A 115 -13.89 -8.00 0.64
N TRP A 116 -13.29 -8.05 1.82
CA TRP A 116 -12.16 -7.22 2.18
C TRP A 116 -10.86 -7.80 1.62
N LEU A 117 -10.02 -6.91 1.09
CA LEU A 117 -8.65 -7.23 0.73
C LEU A 117 -7.70 -6.64 1.76
N ARG A 118 -6.73 -7.43 2.18
CA ARG A 118 -5.70 -7.03 3.16
C ARG A 118 -4.31 -7.33 2.67
N GLY A 119 -3.38 -6.49 3.11
CA GLY A 119 -1.95 -6.75 2.97
C GLY A 119 -1.46 -7.78 4.01
N GLN A 120 -0.64 -8.72 3.57
CA GLN A 120 0.02 -9.71 4.42
C GLN A 120 1.53 -9.50 4.43
N PRO A 121 2.16 -9.66 5.58
CA PRO A 121 1.64 -9.88 6.95
C PRO A 121 1.02 -8.62 7.59
N CYS A 122 0.98 -7.49 6.89
CA CYS A 122 0.40 -6.23 7.32
C CYS A 122 0.16 -5.30 6.14
N MET A 123 -0.67 -4.27 6.31
CA MET A 123 -1.09 -3.37 5.23
C MET A 123 0.08 -2.63 4.56
N ALA A 124 1.08 -2.16 5.32
CA ALA A 124 2.24 -1.48 4.76
C ALA A 124 3.05 -2.38 3.81
N ASN A 125 2.94 -3.69 3.93
CA ASN A 125 3.65 -4.64 3.08
C ASN A 125 3.19 -4.58 1.61
N LEU A 126 1.95 -4.17 1.33
CA LEU A 126 1.48 -3.93 -0.03
C LEU A 126 2.33 -2.88 -0.74
N CYS A 127 2.57 -1.73 -0.08
CA CYS A 127 3.41 -0.67 -0.63
C CYS A 127 4.85 -1.16 -0.86
N THR A 128 5.40 -1.91 0.08
CA THR A 128 6.75 -2.49 -0.03
C THR A 128 6.83 -3.47 -1.20
N ALA A 129 5.84 -4.33 -1.35
CA ALA A 129 5.80 -5.33 -2.43
C ALA A 129 5.67 -4.65 -3.81
N MET A 130 4.82 -3.64 -3.96
CA MET A 130 4.69 -2.87 -5.20
C MET A 130 6.03 -2.28 -5.64
N ILE A 131 6.79 -1.68 -4.70
CA ILE A 131 8.12 -1.14 -4.98
C ILE A 131 9.10 -2.23 -5.37
N ASN A 132 9.06 -3.38 -4.71
CA ASN A 132 10.00 -4.48 -4.93
C ASN A 132 9.69 -5.29 -6.20
N LEU A 133 8.44 -5.29 -6.65
CA LEU A 133 8.07 -5.82 -7.96
C LEU A 133 8.67 -5.01 -9.11
N SER A 134 9.08 -3.78 -8.84
CA SER A 134 9.70 -2.92 -9.84
C SER A 134 11.18 -3.26 -10.03
N ASN A 135 11.61 -3.58 -11.27
CA ASN A 135 13.02 -3.69 -11.67
C ASN A 135 13.59 -2.35 -12.18
N ILE A 136 12.82 -1.27 -12.05
CA ILE A 136 13.26 0.08 -12.42
C ILE A 136 14.35 0.50 -11.42
N PRO A 137 15.42 1.16 -11.88
CA PRO A 137 16.40 1.76 -10.98
C PRO A 137 15.69 2.76 -10.06
N LEU A 138 15.66 2.45 -8.78
CA LEU A 138 14.89 3.18 -7.78
C LEU A 138 15.79 3.63 -6.63
N GLU A 139 16.07 4.93 -6.56
CA GLU A 139 16.69 5.54 -5.39
C GLU A 139 15.61 5.78 -4.32
N ARG A 140 15.82 5.29 -3.10
CA ARG A 140 14.89 5.39 -1.97
C ARG A 140 15.42 6.33 -0.92
N GLN A 141 14.71 7.41 -0.64
CA GLN A 141 15.06 8.40 0.37
C GLN A 141 13.97 8.46 1.43
N TYR A 142 14.11 7.66 2.48
CA TYR A 142 13.21 7.65 3.63
C TYR A 142 13.66 8.64 4.70
N GLY A 143 12.72 9.13 5.52
CA GLY A 143 12.99 10.14 6.54
C GLY A 143 13.26 11.53 5.95
N THR A 144 12.95 11.74 4.69
CA THR A 144 13.24 12.95 3.93
C THR A 144 11.95 13.67 3.54
N ARG A 145 11.80 14.90 4.02
CA ARG A 145 10.64 15.73 3.75
C ARG A 145 10.96 16.75 2.64
N VAL A 146 10.25 16.68 1.53
CA VAL A 146 10.27 17.73 0.51
C VAL A 146 9.56 18.97 1.07
N ARG A 147 10.23 20.13 1.04
CA ARG A 147 9.69 21.39 1.55
C ARG A 147 9.25 22.34 0.44
N TRP A 148 9.96 22.31 -0.67
CA TRP A 148 9.70 23.18 -1.82
C TRP A 148 10.28 22.52 -3.08
N LEU A 149 9.80 22.97 -4.22
CA LEU A 149 10.26 22.56 -5.55
C LEU A 149 10.54 23.83 -6.34
N ASP A 150 11.69 23.90 -7.00
CA ASP A 150 12.02 24.95 -7.95
C ASP A 150 11.99 24.39 -9.36
N ARG A 151 11.58 25.24 -10.28
CA ARG A 151 11.75 24.98 -11.70
C ARG A 151 13.11 25.54 -12.11
N THR A 152 13.94 24.67 -12.68
CA THR A 152 15.15 25.09 -13.38
C THR A 152 14.79 25.25 -14.86
N ASP A 153 15.08 26.44 -15.41
CA ASP A 153 14.90 26.74 -16.85
C ASP A 153 15.90 25.94 -17.69
#